data_36252a7a2cf2f3f7db8b51eb01ed14b7
#
_entry.id   36252a7a2cf2f3f7db8b51eb01ed14b7
#
_cell.length_a   1.000
_cell.length_b   1.000
_cell.length_c   1.000
_cell.angle_alpha   90.00
_cell.angle_beta   90.00
_cell.angle_gamma   90.00
#
_symmetry.space_group_name_H-M   'P 1'
#
loop_
_entity.id
_entity.type
_entity.pdbx_description
1 polymer ?
#
loop_
_entity_poly.entity_id
_entity_poly.type
_entity_poly.pdbx_seq_one_letter_code
_entity_poly.pdbx_strand_id
1 'polypeptide(L)'
;MRTLVHTEVPRRAERPPAMPRREHRRGDARLPVPRQLEASEVHRVLNMLLEAYDGRRPVPQIRGLVGPEVFAGLSGPHRAGPRHRMRRVHVCTPVAGVIEACARVEVAGRSFALAARFTRTPAGWQCVRFALLKPGRPDQQARRQAAA
;
A
#
# COMPACT_ATOMS: atom_id res chain seq x y z
N MET A 1 -58.41 -75.96 -28.86
CA MET A 1 -58.07 -74.49 -28.79
C MET A 1 -56.95 -74.30 -27.80
N ARG A 2 -55.75 -74.10 -28.27
CA ARG A 2 -54.58 -73.86 -27.41
C ARG A 2 -54.10 -72.42 -27.71
N THR A 3 -54.22 -71.55 -26.69
CA THR A 3 -53.81 -70.17 -26.75
C THR A 3 -52.29 -70.11 -26.42
N LEU A 4 -51.50 -69.68 -27.38
CA LEU A 4 -50.04 -69.44 -27.19
C LEU A 4 -49.89 -68.12 -26.50
N VAL A 5 -49.39 -68.09 -25.26
CA VAL A 5 -48.97 -66.92 -24.54
C VAL A 5 -47.60 -66.56 -24.98
N HIS A 6 -47.46 -65.40 -25.62
CA HIS A 6 -46.18 -64.83 -26.03
C HIS A 6 -45.57 -64.07 -24.85
N THR A 7 -44.52 -64.64 -24.26
CA THR A 7 -43.77 -64.02 -23.19
C THR A 7 -42.76 -63.05 -23.83
N GLU A 8 -43.05 -61.80 -23.75
CA GLU A 8 -42.17 -60.71 -24.20
C GLU A 8 -41.06 -60.48 -23.15
N VAL A 9 -39.83 -60.74 -23.56
CA VAL A 9 -38.63 -60.53 -22.73
C VAL A 9 -38.33 -59.02 -22.71
N PRO A 10 -38.24 -58.37 -21.55
CA PRO A 10 -37.90 -56.93 -21.49
C PRO A 10 -36.47 -56.74 -21.96
N ARG A 11 -36.32 -55.91 -22.98
CA ARG A 11 -35.01 -55.38 -23.45
C ARG A 11 -34.34 -54.62 -22.31
N ARG A 12 -33.19 -55.14 -21.94
CA ARG A 12 -32.25 -54.49 -21.01
C ARG A 12 -31.91 -53.10 -21.52
N ALA A 13 -32.36 -52.08 -20.78
CA ALA A 13 -32.00 -50.71 -21.07
C ALA A 13 -30.49 -50.55 -21.01
N GLU A 14 -29.89 -50.22 -22.15
CA GLU A 14 -28.51 -49.85 -22.25
C GLU A 14 -28.26 -48.56 -21.42
N ARG A 15 -27.41 -48.68 -20.40
CA ARG A 15 -26.91 -47.57 -19.65
C ARG A 15 -26.16 -46.63 -20.60
N PRO A 16 -26.50 -45.32 -20.62
CA PRO A 16 -25.71 -44.34 -21.37
C PRO A 16 -24.27 -44.34 -20.83
N PRO A 17 -23.27 -44.16 -21.70
CA PRO A 17 -21.88 -44.12 -21.26
C PRO A 17 -21.71 -42.95 -20.29
N ALA A 18 -21.08 -43.26 -19.14
CA ALA A 18 -20.72 -42.27 -18.14
C ALA A 18 -19.84 -41.21 -18.80
N MET A 19 -20.36 -40.00 -18.89
CA MET A 19 -19.53 -38.83 -19.30
C MET A 19 -18.33 -38.72 -18.36
N PRO A 20 -17.13 -38.53 -18.90
CA PRO A 20 -15.97 -38.29 -18.04
C PRO A 20 -16.26 -37.02 -17.22
N ARG A 21 -16.31 -37.20 -15.90
CA ARG A 21 -16.28 -36.07 -14.97
C ARG A 21 -15.05 -35.24 -15.33
N ARG A 22 -15.29 -34.06 -15.95
CA ARG A 22 -14.28 -33.04 -16.01
C ARG A 22 -13.90 -32.75 -14.55
N GLU A 23 -12.81 -33.34 -14.13
CA GLU A 23 -12.09 -32.84 -12.97
C GLU A 23 -11.74 -31.39 -13.29
N HIS A 24 -12.56 -30.50 -12.76
CA HIS A 24 -12.15 -29.14 -12.61
C HIS A 24 -10.97 -29.19 -11.65
N ARG A 25 -9.78 -29.36 -12.21
CA ARG A 25 -8.58 -28.86 -11.56
C ARG A 25 -8.83 -27.36 -11.42
N ARG A 26 -9.48 -27.01 -10.33
CA ARG A 26 -9.28 -25.70 -9.74
C ARG A 26 -7.80 -25.67 -9.39
N GLY A 27 -7.00 -25.31 -10.38
CA GLY A 27 -5.72 -24.73 -10.08
C GLY A 27 -6.03 -23.57 -9.15
N ASP A 28 -5.75 -23.76 -7.86
CA ASP A 28 -5.57 -22.64 -6.95
C ASP A 28 -4.42 -21.81 -7.51
N ALA A 29 -4.73 -21.03 -8.54
CA ALA A 29 -3.96 -19.87 -8.85
C ALA A 29 -4.19 -18.93 -7.66
N ARG A 30 -3.49 -19.21 -6.55
CA ARG A 30 -3.29 -18.20 -5.51
C ARG A 30 -2.76 -16.99 -6.22
N LEU A 31 -3.65 -16.04 -6.45
CA LEU A 31 -3.25 -14.70 -6.85
C LEU A 31 -2.13 -14.31 -5.88
N PRO A 32 -0.96 -13.90 -6.37
CA PRO A 32 0.13 -13.54 -5.50
C PRO A 32 -0.41 -12.54 -4.48
N VAL A 33 -0.33 -12.92 -3.19
CA VAL A 33 -0.72 -12.00 -2.11
C VAL A 33 0.11 -10.75 -2.31
N PRO A 34 -0.52 -9.60 -2.55
CA PRO A 34 0.22 -8.40 -2.84
C PRO A 34 1.17 -8.12 -1.67
N ARG A 35 2.45 -7.97 -1.97
CA ARG A 35 3.47 -7.73 -0.97
C ARG A 35 3.08 -6.52 -0.11
N GLN A 36 3.01 -6.73 1.20
CA GLN A 36 2.85 -5.66 2.17
C GLN A 36 4.17 -4.89 2.28
N LEU A 37 4.07 -3.59 2.48
CA LEU A 37 5.25 -2.77 2.76
C LEU A 37 5.58 -2.90 4.25
N GLU A 38 6.76 -3.42 4.55
CA GLU A 38 7.22 -3.62 5.92
C GLU A 38 7.59 -2.29 6.59
N ALA A 39 7.47 -2.22 7.92
CA ALA A 39 7.80 -1.01 8.69
C ALA A 39 9.26 -0.56 8.46
N SER A 40 10.19 -1.49 8.32
CA SER A 40 11.59 -1.21 7.99
C SER A 40 11.76 -0.58 6.61
N GLU A 41 10.95 -1.00 5.63
CA GLU A 41 10.95 -0.42 4.29
C GLU A 41 10.37 0.99 4.29
N VAL A 42 9.27 1.22 5.05
CA VAL A 42 8.71 2.56 5.26
C VAL A 42 9.77 3.48 5.86
N HIS A 43 10.45 3.03 6.93
CA HIS A 43 11.53 3.79 7.55
C HIS A 43 12.63 4.15 6.55
N ARG A 44 13.08 3.18 5.76
CA ARG A 44 14.12 3.39 4.74
C ARG A 44 13.68 4.41 3.68
N VAL A 45 12.46 4.28 3.17
CA VAL A 45 11.93 5.22 2.16
C VAL A 45 11.82 6.62 2.75
N LEU A 46 11.28 6.78 3.97
CA LEU A 46 11.17 8.08 4.62
C LEU A 46 12.53 8.75 4.84
N ASN A 47 13.58 7.97 5.17
CA ASN A 47 14.94 8.50 5.24
C ASN A 47 15.42 9.03 3.89
N MET A 48 15.18 8.29 2.80
CA MET A 48 15.53 8.73 1.45
C MET A 48 14.79 10.03 1.07
N LEU A 49 13.52 10.17 1.46
CA LEU A 49 12.73 11.38 1.22
C LEU A 49 13.26 12.57 2.03
N LEU A 50 13.66 12.34 3.29
CA LEU A 50 14.31 13.40 4.10
C LEU A 50 15.65 13.83 3.52
N GLU A 51 16.46 12.89 3.02
CA GLU A 51 17.71 13.22 2.34
C GLU A 51 17.47 14.05 1.08
N ALA A 52 16.42 13.72 0.31
CA ALA A 52 16.03 14.53 -0.85
C ALA A 52 15.50 15.90 -0.43
N TYR A 53 14.72 15.96 0.64
CA TYR A 53 14.24 17.22 1.23
C TYR A 53 15.39 18.11 1.70
N ASP A 54 16.44 17.55 2.26
CA ASP A 54 17.66 18.25 2.69
C ASP A 54 18.62 18.58 1.52
N GLY A 55 18.28 18.22 0.28
CA GLY A 55 19.16 18.40 -0.87
C GLY A 55 20.38 17.50 -0.89
N ARG A 56 20.40 16.43 -0.08
CA ARG A 56 21.52 15.49 0.06
C ARG A 56 21.40 14.26 -0.86
N ARG A 57 20.23 14.06 -1.41
CA ARG A 57 19.93 13.02 -2.40
C ARG A 57 19.34 13.67 -3.64
N PRO A 58 19.81 13.34 -4.84
CA PRO A 58 19.19 13.81 -6.07
C PRO A 58 17.72 13.32 -6.17
N VAL A 59 16.79 14.26 -6.38
CA VAL A 59 15.36 13.95 -6.45
C VAL A 59 15.00 12.90 -7.52
N PRO A 60 15.64 12.83 -8.70
CA PRO A 60 15.38 11.77 -9.67
C PRO A 60 15.56 10.36 -9.13
N GLN A 61 16.39 10.15 -8.11
CA GLN A 61 16.62 8.82 -7.50
C GLN A 61 15.42 8.30 -6.71
N ILE A 62 14.50 9.15 -6.32
CA ILE A 62 13.29 8.77 -5.57
C ILE A 62 12.04 8.73 -6.44
N ARG A 63 12.15 8.98 -7.73
CA ARG A 63 10.99 9.06 -8.65
C ARG A 63 10.06 7.85 -8.56
N GLY A 64 10.58 6.64 -8.48
CA GLY A 64 9.79 5.41 -8.38
C GLY A 64 9.15 5.17 -7.00
N LEU A 65 9.52 5.95 -5.98
CA LEU A 65 9.08 5.79 -4.60
C LEU A 65 7.97 6.77 -4.20
N VAL A 66 7.70 7.76 -5.03
CA VAL A 66 6.79 8.87 -4.72
C VAL A 66 5.77 9.10 -5.82
N GLY A 67 4.61 9.61 -5.42
CA GLY A 67 3.62 10.15 -6.37
C GLY A 67 4.05 11.50 -6.94
N PRO A 68 3.35 11.98 -7.99
CA PRO A 68 3.76 13.19 -8.71
C PRO A 68 3.75 14.45 -7.83
N GLU A 69 2.82 14.58 -6.90
CA GLU A 69 2.76 15.76 -6.00
C GLU A 69 3.94 15.82 -5.03
N VAL A 70 4.32 14.68 -4.44
CA VAL A 70 5.48 14.60 -3.56
C VAL A 70 6.76 14.86 -4.36
N PHE A 71 6.86 14.29 -5.55
CA PHE A 71 8.00 14.51 -6.44
C PHE A 71 8.16 15.99 -6.78
N ALA A 72 7.09 16.66 -7.18
CA ALA A 72 7.09 18.10 -7.49
C ALA A 72 7.48 18.93 -6.28
N GLY A 73 6.95 18.62 -5.09
CA GLY A 73 7.28 19.31 -3.84
C GLY A 73 8.74 19.18 -3.42
N LEU A 74 9.37 18.02 -3.69
CA LEU A 74 10.79 17.77 -3.40
C LEU A 74 11.72 18.31 -4.49
N SER A 75 11.23 18.58 -5.69
CA SER A 75 12.00 19.10 -6.82
C SER A 75 12.22 20.62 -6.77
N GLY A 76 11.64 21.30 -5.79
CA GLY A 76 11.80 22.73 -5.59
C GLY A 76 13.22 23.13 -5.17
N PRO A 77 13.51 24.45 -5.09
CA PRO A 77 14.81 24.94 -4.69
C PRO A 77 15.11 24.52 -3.24
N HIS A 78 16.27 23.90 -3.04
CA HIS A 78 16.76 23.51 -1.72
C HIS A 78 17.63 24.62 -1.14
N ARG A 79 17.38 24.94 0.12
CA ARG A 79 18.30 25.75 0.90
C ARG A 79 19.24 24.84 1.66
N ALA A 80 20.53 25.04 1.53
CA ALA A 80 21.48 24.38 2.40
C ALA A 80 21.12 24.67 3.88
N GLY A 81 20.98 23.64 4.66
CA GLY A 81 20.56 23.72 6.04
C GLY A 81 21.01 22.52 6.85
N PRO A 82 20.75 22.51 8.16
CA PRO A 82 21.07 21.40 9.02
C PRO A 82 20.27 20.16 8.61
N ARG A 83 20.90 19.00 8.83
CA ARG A 83 20.32 17.70 8.50
C ARG A 83 19.14 17.36 9.38
N HIS A 84 18.04 16.94 8.78
CA HIS A 84 16.93 16.32 9.45
C HIS A 84 17.27 14.85 9.82
N ARG A 85 17.00 14.47 11.05
CA ARG A 85 17.23 13.12 11.57
C ARG A 85 15.93 12.52 12.04
N MET A 86 15.50 11.45 11.41
CA MET A 86 14.34 10.69 11.83
C MET A 86 14.67 9.85 13.07
N ARG A 87 13.82 9.89 14.08
CA ARG A 87 14.01 9.15 15.34
C ARG A 87 13.07 7.96 15.41
N ARG A 88 11.83 8.18 15.73
CA ARG A 88 10.84 7.13 15.93
C ARG A 88 9.81 7.19 14.81
N VAL A 89 9.51 6.03 14.23
CA VAL A 89 8.48 5.88 13.21
C VAL A 89 7.37 4.98 13.74
N HIS A 90 6.14 5.42 13.57
CA HIS A 90 4.93 4.64 13.80
C HIS A 90 4.24 4.43 12.47
N VAL A 91 3.84 3.19 12.20
CA VAL A 91 3.23 2.78 10.95
C VAL A 91 1.89 2.12 11.26
N CYS A 92 0.84 2.47 10.54
CA CYS A 92 -0.46 1.80 10.59
C CYS A 92 -1.03 1.59 9.18
N THR A 93 -1.94 0.63 9.07
CA THR A 93 -2.64 0.30 7.83
C THR A 93 -4.13 0.51 8.04
N PRO A 94 -4.65 1.74 7.81
CA PRO A 94 -6.05 2.06 8.07
C PRO A 94 -7.00 1.28 7.18
N VAL A 95 -6.61 1.02 5.93
CA VAL A 95 -7.32 0.19 4.97
C VAL A 95 -6.32 -0.57 4.09
N ALA A 96 -6.77 -1.64 3.43
CA ALA A 96 -5.94 -2.39 2.50
C ALA A 96 -5.37 -1.47 1.40
N GLY A 97 -4.08 -1.59 1.13
CA GLY A 97 -3.39 -0.79 0.10
C GLY A 97 -3.05 0.64 0.52
N VAL A 98 -3.26 1.01 1.79
CA VAL A 98 -2.88 2.31 2.35
C VAL A 98 -2.09 2.12 3.63
N ILE A 99 -0.96 2.80 3.73
CA ILE A 99 -0.15 2.86 4.94
C ILE A 99 -0.02 4.32 5.34
N GLU A 100 -0.23 4.60 6.60
CA GLU A 100 0.07 5.89 7.22
C GLU A 100 1.26 5.76 8.15
N ALA A 101 2.16 6.71 8.08
CA ALA A 101 3.34 6.77 8.92
C ALA A 101 3.46 8.14 9.57
N CYS A 102 3.82 8.13 10.84
CA CYS A 102 4.20 9.31 11.60
C CYS A 102 5.61 9.11 12.13
N ALA A 103 6.40 10.14 12.10
CA ALA A 103 7.73 10.10 12.67
C ALA A 103 8.05 11.37 13.45
N ARG A 104 8.92 11.23 14.44
CA ARG A 104 9.59 12.37 15.06
C ARG A 104 10.88 12.64 14.29
N VAL A 105 11.07 13.89 13.91
CA VAL A 105 12.26 14.34 13.18
C VAL A 105 12.93 15.44 13.98
N GLU A 106 14.23 15.36 14.10
CA GLU A 106 15.06 16.35 14.79
C GLU A 106 15.95 17.09 13.80
N VAL A 107 16.02 18.38 13.95
CA VAL A 107 16.91 19.27 13.18
C VAL A 107 17.34 20.44 14.04
N ALA A 108 18.64 20.71 14.11
CA ALA A 108 19.21 21.83 14.88
C ALA A 108 18.64 21.93 16.31
N GLY A 109 18.56 20.81 17.05
CA GLY A 109 18.03 20.76 18.41
C GLY A 109 16.51 20.94 18.54
N ARG A 110 15.78 21.04 17.45
CA ARG A 110 14.31 21.17 17.42
C ARG A 110 13.66 19.89 16.92
N SER A 111 12.47 19.59 17.45
CA SER A 111 11.67 18.44 17.03
C SER A 111 10.49 18.86 16.17
N PHE A 112 10.23 18.10 15.12
CA PHE A 112 9.09 18.24 14.23
C PHE A 112 8.38 16.90 14.09
N ALA A 113 7.10 16.91 13.75
CA ALA A 113 6.40 15.73 13.31
C ALA A 113 6.51 15.61 11.79
N LEU A 114 6.71 14.37 11.31
CA LEU A 114 6.60 14.02 9.91
C LEU A 114 5.34 13.19 9.75
N ALA A 115 4.52 13.49 8.75
CA ALA A 115 3.38 12.69 8.34
C ALA A 115 3.55 12.24 6.91
N ALA A 116 3.30 10.98 6.64
CA ALA A 116 3.39 10.40 5.31
C ALA A 116 2.27 9.41 5.07
N ARG A 117 1.84 9.29 3.82
CA ARG A 117 0.89 8.28 3.36
C ARG A 117 1.47 7.58 2.15
N PHE A 118 1.40 6.24 2.18
CA PHE A 118 1.76 5.38 1.08
C PHE A 118 0.51 4.71 0.53
N THR A 119 0.43 4.59 -0.78
CA THR A 119 -0.62 3.84 -1.45
C THR A 119 0.00 2.81 -2.38
N ARG A 120 -0.70 1.68 -2.54
CA ARG A 120 -0.33 0.70 -3.54
C ARG A 120 -0.83 1.16 -4.89
N THR A 121 0.07 1.15 -5.87
CA THR A 121 -0.23 1.43 -7.27
C THR A 121 0.15 0.21 -8.13
N PRO A 122 -0.25 0.15 -9.41
CA PRO A 122 0.24 -0.89 -10.33
C PRO A 122 1.78 -0.95 -10.44
N ALA A 123 2.45 0.19 -10.22
CA ALA A 123 3.91 0.29 -10.20
C ALA A 123 4.56 -0.08 -8.84
N GLY A 124 3.76 -0.42 -7.83
CA GLY A 124 4.20 -0.73 -6.48
C GLY A 124 3.74 0.32 -5.45
N TRP A 125 4.35 0.30 -4.28
CA TRP A 125 4.05 1.25 -3.22
C TRP A 125 4.69 2.60 -3.51
N GLN A 126 3.91 3.68 -3.37
CA GLN A 126 4.38 5.05 -3.55
C GLN A 126 3.96 5.93 -2.38
N CYS A 127 4.86 6.81 -1.95
CA CYS A 127 4.54 7.86 -1.01
C CYS A 127 3.77 8.97 -1.73
N VAL A 128 2.50 9.14 -1.38
CA VAL A 128 1.59 10.12 -2.01
C VAL A 128 1.39 11.36 -1.15
N ARG A 129 1.86 11.34 0.08
CA ARG A 129 1.87 12.48 0.99
C ARG A 129 3.13 12.44 1.84
N PHE A 130 3.81 13.57 1.93
CA PHE A 130 4.99 13.76 2.74
C PHE A 130 4.98 15.18 3.28
N ALA A 131 4.90 15.34 4.58
CA ALA A 131 4.81 16.66 5.22
C ALA A 131 5.60 16.71 6.51
N LEU A 132 6.42 17.74 6.67
CA LEU A 132 7.02 18.12 7.93
C LEU A 132 6.13 19.14 8.62
N LEU A 133 5.61 18.77 9.78
CA LEU A 133 4.72 19.59 10.57
C LEU A 133 5.54 20.32 11.62
N LYS A 134 5.62 21.64 11.47
CA LYS A 134 6.25 22.51 12.47
C LYS A 134 5.33 22.65 13.68
N PRO A 135 5.85 22.58 14.92
CA PRO A 135 5.04 22.88 16.08
C PRO A 135 4.48 24.30 15.90
N GLY A 136 3.14 24.39 15.94
CA GLY A 136 2.47 25.70 15.92
C GLY A 136 2.96 26.54 17.09
N ARG A 137 3.18 27.84 16.86
CA ARG A 137 3.39 28.75 17.97
C ARG A 137 2.15 28.69 18.87
N PRO A 138 2.30 28.50 20.18
CA PRO A 138 1.15 28.37 21.10
C PRO A 138 0.13 29.51 20.98
N ASP A 139 0.58 30.70 20.59
CA ASP A 139 -0.28 31.88 20.39
C ASP A 139 -1.26 31.76 19.20
N GLN A 140 -0.96 30.96 18.18
CA GLN A 140 -1.86 30.81 17.05
C GLN A 140 -2.99 29.81 17.34
N GLN A 141 -2.74 28.85 18.22
CA GLN A 141 -3.73 27.85 18.60
C GLN A 141 -4.76 28.43 19.57
N ALA A 142 -4.29 29.28 20.50
CA ALA A 142 -5.16 30.02 21.42
C ALA A 142 -6.07 31.02 20.67
N ARG A 143 -5.58 31.69 19.64
CA ARG A 143 -6.37 32.63 18.82
C ARG A 143 -7.44 31.93 17.98
N ARG A 144 -7.20 30.70 17.51
CA ARG A 144 -8.22 29.92 16.76
C ARG A 144 -9.31 29.38 17.67
N GLN A 145 -8.99 29.05 18.93
CA GLN A 145 -9.98 28.61 19.91
C GLN A 145 -10.78 29.78 20.51
N ALA A 146 -10.23 30.98 20.55
CA ALA A 146 -10.94 32.17 21.02
C ALA A 146 -11.84 32.83 19.93
N ALA A 147 -11.67 32.42 18.66
CA ALA A 147 -12.46 32.95 17.53
C ALA A 147 -13.59 31.98 17.09
N ALA A 148 -13.76 30.86 17.77
CA ALA A 148 -14.83 29.90 17.59
C ALA A 148 -15.86 30.01 18.71
#